data_7570b993fe89947ba4b6cf1102e9679f
#
_entry.id   7570b993fe89947ba4b6cf1102e9679f
#
_cell.length_a   1.000
_cell.length_b   1.000
_cell.length_c   1.000
_cell.angle_alpha   90.00
_cell.angle_beta   90.00
_cell.angle_gamma   90.00
#
_symmetry.space_group_name_H-M   'P 1'
#
loop_
_entity.id
_entity.type
_entity.pdbx_description
1 polymer ?
#
loop_
_entity_poly.entity_id
_entity_poly.type
_entity_poly.pdbx_seq_one_letter_code
_entity_poly.pdbx_strand_id
1 'polypeptide(L)'
;MKKVFSLLITAFIAVASFAKPDFTIPQIEKYANEDECRKDNDIALKTANFYLDAELPADIYESRLATKYMLIWVKASDEILFALDSKRGPYLQCKDKDISIQLMAAYLAGSIIFCLENKQKDHNFDMHYFALSKMMTYYEKNRSITGSDKYTDSLLKDFKKGKLKAKEEKKFK
;
A
#
# COMPACT_ATOMS: atom_id res chain seq x y z
N MET A 1 -22.62 -16.81 56.77
CA MET A 1 -22.61 -15.57 56.00
C MET A 1 -21.73 -15.80 54.77
N LYS A 2 -22.34 -16.06 53.59
CA LYS A 2 -21.63 -16.32 52.34
C LYS A 2 -21.56 -15.00 51.58
N LYS A 3 -20.35 -14.44 51.40
CA LYS A 3 -20.09 -13.28 50.58
C LYS A 3 -20.05 -13.69 49.11
N VAL A 4 -21.05 -13.27 48.33
CA VAL A 4 -21.10 -13.42 46.90
C VAL A 4 -20.26 -12.29 46.33
N PHE A 5 -19.11 -12.61 45.72
CA PHE A 5 -18.29 -11.70 44.96
C PHE A 5 -18.86 -11.63 43.55
N SER A 6 -19.57 -10.55 43.25
CA SER A 6 -20.08 -10.28 41.90
C SER A 6 -18.93 -9.69 41.07
N LEU A 7 -18.38 -10.50 40.16
CA LEU A 7 -17.36 -10.08 39.21
C LEU A 7 -18.06 -9.38 38.04
N LEU A 8 -18.05 -8.06 38.02
CA LEU A 8 -18.48 -7.24 36.89
C LEU A 8 -17.42 -7.35 35.81
N ILE A 9 -17.61 -8.22 34.83
CA ILE A 9 -16.84 -8.26 33.59
C ILE A 9 -17.34 -7.11 32.72
N THR A 10 -16.65 -5.97 32.78
CA THR A 10 -16.85 -4.88 31.83
C THR A 10 -16.19 -5.29 30.52
N ALA A 11 -17.01 -5.82 29.59
CA ALA A 11 -16.56 -6.06 28.21
C ALA A 11 -16.28 -4.69 27.55
N PHE A 12 -15.02 -4.33 27.45
CA PHE A 12 -14.57 -3.27 26.56
C PHE A 12 -14.79 -3.75 25.13
N ILE A 13 -15.92 -3.36 24.54
CA ILE A 13 -16.11 -3.42 23.10
C ILE A 13 -15.20 -2.31 22.56
N ALA A 14 -13.99 -2.67 22.12
CA ALA A 14 -13.18 -1.81 21.30
C ALA A 14 -13.97 -1.60 19.99
N VAL A 15 -14.68 -0.47 19.90
CA VAL A 15 -15.20 0.01 18.63
C VAL A 15 -13.97 0.31 17.79
N ALA A 16 -13.63 -0.58 16.87
CA ALA A 16 -12.65 -0.28 15.84
C ALA A 16 -13.17 0.96 15.10
N SER A 17 -12.62 2.12 15.41
CA SER A 17 -12.82 3.34 14.66
C SER A 17 -12.26 3.09 13.28
N PHE A 18 -13.13 2.79 12.31
CA PHE A 18 -12.76 2.77 10.91
C PHE A 18 -12.29 4.18 10.56
N ALA A 19 -11.00 4.32 10.37
CA ALA A 19 -10.40 5.61 10.07
C ALA A 19 -10.78 5.98 8.64
N LYS A 20 -11.88 6.73 8.49
CA LYS A 20 -12.05 7.51 7.26
C LYS A 20 -10.84 8.45 7.16
N PRO A 21 -10.28 8.66 5.95
CA PRO A 21 -9.22 9.63 5.80
C PRO A 21 -9.72 10.99 6.33
N ASP A 22 -8.88 11.70 7.08
CA ASP A 22 -9.14 13.05 7.57
C ASP A 22 -9.08 14.12 6.46
N PHE A 23 -8.96 13.67 5.21
CA PHE A 23 -8.93 14.46 3.99
C PHE A 23 -9.84 13.83 2.92
N THR A 24 -10.17 14.59 1.88
CA THR A 24 -10.94 14.09 0.74
C THR A 24 -10.01 13.61 -0.37
N ILE A 25 -10.16 12.35 -0.78
CA ILE A 25 -9.46 11.81 -1.95
C ILE A 25 -10.11 12.42 -3.20
N PRO A 26 -9.34 13.14 -4.07
CA PRO A 26 -9.90 13.77 -5.24
C PRO A 26 -10.52 12.77 -6.21
N GLN A 27 -11.73 13.06 -6.70
CA GLN A 27 -12.41 12.29 -7.73
C GLN A 27 -12.26 12.98 -9.07
N ILE A 28 -11.06 12.89 -9.64
CA ILE A 28 -10.71 13.46 -10.94
C ILE A 28 -10.59 12.37 -12.00
N GLU A 29 -10.66 12.75 -13.28
CA GLU A 29 -10.47 11.84 -14.41
C GLU A 29 -9.08 11.98 -15.01
N LYS A 30 -8.49 13.16 -14.97
CA LYS A 30 -7.16 13.48 -15.48
C LYS A 30 -6.68 14.83 -14.96
N TYR A 31 -5.38 15.08 -15.02
CA TYR A 31 -4.79 16.41 -14.89
C TYR A 31 -4.65 17.06 -16.27
N ALA A 32 -4.73 18.38 -16.34
CA ALA A 32 -4.53 19.13 -17.58
C ALA A 32 -3.05 19.14 -18.00
N ASN A 33 -2.14 19.19 -17.04
CA ASN A 33 -0.69 19.19 -17.22
C ASN A 33 0.05 18.79 -15.92
N GLU A 34 1.39 18.71 -16.01
CA GLU A 34 2.26 18.33 -14.89
C GLU A 34 2.23 19.35 -13.75
N ASP A 35 2.13 20.66 -14.05
CA ASP A 35 2.10 21.73 -13.03
C ASP A 35 0.82 21.67 -12.19
N GLU A 36 -0.31 21.30 -12.80
CA GLU A 36 -1.55 21.05 -12.06
C GLU A 36 -1.41 19.81 -11.17
N CYS A 37 -0.84 18.74 -11.71
CA CYS A 37 -0.58 17.51 -10.97
C CYS A 37 0.34 17.74 -9.76
N ARG A 38 1.39 18.55 -9.92
CA ARG A 38 2.37 18.86 -8.86
C ARG A 38 1.75 19.57 -7.66
N LYS A 39 0.68 20.35 -7.84
CA LYS A 39 -0.05 21.00 -6.74
C LYS A 39 -0.69 20.00 -5.79
N ASP A 40 -0.93 18.78 -6.26
CA ASP A 40 -1.56 17.70 -5.50
C ASP A 40 -0.54 16.71 -4.91
N ASN A 41 0.76 17.01 -4.90
CA ASN A 41 1.78 16.12 -4.33
C ASN A 41 1.48 15.76 -2.86
N ASP A 42 1.04 16.72 -2.04
CA ASP A 42 0.67 16.48 -0.64
C ASP A 42 -0.54 15.55 -0.52
N ILE A 43 -1.53 15.71 -1.40
CA ILE A 43 -2.71 14.84 -1.43
C ILE A 43 -2.32 13.44 -1.91
N ALA A 44 -1.42 13.34 -2.90
CA ALA A 44 -0.92 12.05 -3.37
C ALA A 44 -0.16 11.30 -2.26
N LEU A 45 0.68 12.01 -1.51
CA LEU A 45 1.39 11.44 -0.36
C LEU A 45 0.42 10.97 0.74
N LYS A 46 -0.56 11.78 1.11
CA LYS A 46 -1.60 11.41 2.09
C LYS A 46 -2.42 10.20 1.62
N THR A 47 -2.81 10.19 0.33
CA THR A 47 -3.57 9.08 -0.25
C THR A 47 -2.77 7.77 -0.26
N ALA A 48 -1.47 7.84 -0.57
CA ALA A 48 -0.59 6.68 -0.55
C ALA A 48 -0.40 6.12 0.87
N ASN A 49 -0.19 6.98 1.87
CA ASN A 49 -0.11 6.57 3.26
C ASN A 49 -1.44 5.96 3.74
N PHE A 50 -2.57 6.62 3.47
CA PHE A 50 -3.89 6.08 3.79
C PHE A 50 -4.10 4.68 3.20
N TYR A 51 -3.75 4.47 1.92
CA TYR A 51 -3.90 3.15 1.28
C TYR A 51 -3.11 2.07 2.01
N LEU A 52 -1.85 2.36 2.39
CA LEU A 52 -1.00 1.40 3.11
C LEU A 52 -1.51 1.13 4.52
N ASP A 53 -2.19 2.09 5.14
CA ASP A 53 -2.76 1.94 6.48
C ASP A 53 -4.16 1.33 6.49
N ALA A 54 -4.80 1.21 5.33
CA ALA A 54 -6.14 0.66 5.21
C ALA A 54 -6.26 -0.78 5.74
N GLU A 55 -7.35 -1.05 6.44
CA GLU A 55 -7.74 -2.37 6.96
C GLU A 55 -8.99 -2.87 6.23
N LEU A 56 -8.82 -3.92 5.44
CA LEU A 56 -9.93 -4.52 4.71
C LEU A 56 -10.76 -5.44 5.63
N PRO A 57 -12.08 -5.59 5.38
CA PRO A 57 -12.86 -5.00 4.28
C PRO A 57 -13.40 -3.60 4.59
N ALA A 58 -13.16 -3.04 5.77
CA ALA A 58 -13.77 -1.81 6.24
C ALA A 58 -13.49 -0.62 5.31
N ASP A 59 -12.24 -0.48 4.87
CA ASP A 59 -11.79 0.63 4.05
C ASP A 59 -11.79 0.31 2.54
N ILE A 60 -12.59 -0.69 2.11
CA ILE A 60 -12.53 -1.18 0.70
C ILE A 60 -12.94 -0.12 -0.31
N TYR A 61 -13.93 0.70 0.02
CA TYR A 61 -14.43 1.74 -0.88
C TYR A 61 -13.39 2.85 -1.05
N GLU A 62 -12.88 3.37 0.05
CA GLU A 62 -11.85 4.41 0.08
C GLU A 62 -10.54 3.91 -0.55
N SER A 63 -10.18 2.64 -0.36
CA SER A 63 -9.02 2.00 -0.99
C SER A 63 -9.15 1.94 -2.52
N ARG A 64 -10.36 1.72 -3.05
CA ARG A 64 -10.60 1.78 -4.50
C ARG A 64 -10.48 3.20 -5.04
N LEU A 65 -11.00 4.19 -4.33
CA LEU A 65 -10.84 5.61 -4.70
C LEU A 65 -9.36 6.00 -4.66
N ALA A 66 -8.64 5.61 -3.61
CA ALA A 66 -7.21 5.86 -3.48
C ALA A 66 -6.42 5.23 -4.64
N THR A 67 -6.71 3.97 -5.00
CA THR A 67 -6.07 3.30 -6.15
C THR A 67 -6.30 4.07 -7.44
N LYS A 68 -7.56 4.44 -7.74
CA LYS A 68 -7.89 5.23 -8.95
C LYS A 68 -7.12 6.55 -8.97
N TYR A 69 -7.15 7.29 -7.87
CA TYR A 69 -6.48 8.58 -7.77
C TYR A 69 -4.95 8.46 -7.94
N MET A 70 -4.30 7.53 -7.25
CA MET A 70 -2.86 7.30 -7.36
C MET A 70 -2.44 6.96 -8.80
N LEU A 71 -3.21 6.14 -9.51
CA LEU A 71 -2.94 5.82 -10.93
C LEU A 71 -3.05 7.05 -11.83
N ILE A 72 -4.04 7.92 -11.61
CA ILE A 72 -4.21 9.16 -12.38
C ILE A 72 -3.05 10.11 -12.09
N TRP A 73 -2.68 10.25 -10.81
CA TRP A 73 -1.57 11.11 -10.39
C TRP A 73 -0.23 10.64 -10.98
N VAL A 74 0.11 9.35 -10.85
CA VAL A 74 1.36 8.80 -11.40
C VAL A 74 1.45 8.94 -12.91
N LYS A 75 0.33 8.80 -13.62
CA LYS A 75 0.30 8.96 -15.09
C LYS A 75 0.63 10.40 -15.53
N ALA A 76 0.29 11.38 -14.72
CA ALA A 76 0.44 12.81 -15.04
C ALA A 76 1.68 13.45 -14.37
N SER A 77 2.24 12.80 -13.37
CA SER A 77 3.34 13.35 -12.55
C SER A 77 4.69 13.17 -13.21
N ASP A 78 5.53 14.18 -13.10
CA ASP A 78 6.97 14.14 -13.41
C ASP A 78 7.84 13.80 -12.18
N GLU A 79 7.22 13.58 -11.02
CA GLU A 79 7.89 13.25 -9.76
C GLU A 79 8.25 11.75 -9.62
N ILE A 80 7.73 10.92 -10.51
CA ILE A 80 7.92 9.47 -10.45
C ILE A 80 8.02 8.86 -11.85
N LEU A 81 9.04 8.05 -12.08
CA LEU A 81 9.11 7.17 -13.25
C LEU A 81 8.68 5.75 -12.83
N PHE A 82 7.39 5.50 -12.96
CA PHE A 82 6.82 4.20 -12.62
C PHE A 82 6.80 3.28 -13.83
N ALA A 83 7.64 2.25 -13.80
CA ALA A 83 7.66 1.22 -14.84
C ALA A 83 6.89 -0.03 -14.40
N LEU A 84 5.89 -0.42 -15.17
CA LEU A 84 5.25 -1.74 -15.07
C LEU A 84 6.18 -2.77 -15.74
N ASP A 85 7.24 -3.15 -15.04
CA ASP A 85 8.16 -4.19 -15.51
C ASP A 85 7.75 -5.54 -14.94
N SER A 86 7.43 -6.49 -15.83
CA SER A 86 7.04 -7.85 -15.44
C SER A 86 8.12 -8.61 -14.67
N LYS A 87 9.39 -8.25 -14.82
CA LYS A 87 10.50 -8.85 -14.07
C LYS A 87 10.65 -8.28 -12.67
N ARG A 88 10.27 -6.99 -12.47
CA ARG A 88 10.46 -6.23 -11.24
C ARG A 88 9.16 -5.99 -10.47
N GLY A 89 8.02 -6.24 -11.11
CA GLY A 89 6.70 -6.13 -10.47
C GLY A 89 6.30 -7.43 -9.77
N PRO A 90 6.64 -7.63 -8.49
CA PRO A 90 6.37 -8.89 -7.79
C PRO A 90 4.87 -9.21 -7.72
N TYR A 91 4.01 -8.20 -7.75
CA TYR A 91 2.56 -8.34 -7.82
C TYR A 91 2.08 -9.01 -9.12
N LEU A 92 2.84 -8.90 -10.23
CA LEU A 92 2.48 -9.54 -11.51
C LEU A 92 2.68 -11.07 -11.49
N GLN A 93 3.37 -11.61 -10.48
CA GLN A 93 3.54 -13.04 -10.30
C GLN A 93 2.41 -13.68 -9.47
N CYS A 94 1.55 -12.86 -8.88
CA CYS A 94 0.36 -13.32 -8.15
C CYS A 94 -0.66 -13.91 -9.14
N LYS A 95 -1.16 -15.12 -8.83
CA LYS A 95 -2.13 -15.81 -9.69
C LYS A 95 -3.55 -15.27 -9.53
N ASP A 96 -3.88 -14.83 -8.34
CA ASP A 96 -5.16 -14.20 -8.04
C ASP A 96 -5.13 -12.73 -8.51
N LYS A 97 -6.07 -12.37 -9.39
CA LYS A 97 -6.12 -11.03 -9.99
C LYS A 97 -6.49 -9.95 -8.97
N ASP A 98 -7.38 -10.26 -8.04
CA ASP A 98 -7.84 -9.28 -7.05
C ASP A 98 -6.73 -9.00 -6.03
N ILE A 99 -6.01 -10.03 -5.60
CA ILE A 99 -4.81 -9.88 -4.78
C ILE A 99 -3.73 -9.11 -5.55
N SER A 100 -3.50 -9.45 -6.82
CA SER A 100 -2.52 -8.79 -7.69
C SER A 100 -2.77 -7.28 -7.80
N ILE A 101 -4.02 -6.86 -8.03
CA ILE A 101 -4.41 -5.44 -8.13
C ILE A 101 -4.15 -4.71 -6.79
N GLN A 102 -4.52 -5.31 -5.67
CA GLN A 102 -4.30 -4.74 -4.35
C GLN A 102 -2.79 -4.58 -4.04
N LEU A 103 -2.00 -5.60 -4.36
CA LEU A 103 -0.55 -5.55 -4.18
C LEU A 103 0.13 -4.54 -5.11
N MET A 104 -0.34 -4.42 -6.35
CA MET A 104 0.11 -3.38 -7.27
C MET A 104 -0.15 -1.98 -6.69
N ALA A 105 -1.35 -1.75 -6.17
CA ALA A 105 -1.69 -0.47 -5.56
C ALA A 105 -0.85 -0.18 -4.29
N ALA A 106 -0.57 -1.19 -3.46
CA ALA A 106 0.30 -1.05 -2.30
C ALA A 106 1.76 -0.77 -2.69
N TYR A 107 2.26 -1.42 -3.74
CA TYR A 107 3.59 -1.14 -4.29
C TYR A 107 3.67 0.28 -4.89
N LEU A 108 2.63 0.70 -5.63
CA LEU A 108 2.51 2.04 -6.18
C LEU A 108 2.51 3.10 -5.06
N ALA A 109 1.72 2.89 -4.00
CA ALA A 109 1.70 3.76 -2.83
C ALA A 109 3.09 3.91 -2.19
N GLY A 110 3.79 2.79 -1.98
CA GLY A 110 5.18 2.82 -1.49
C GLY A 110 6.12 3.59 -2.42
N SER A 111 5.95 3.45 -3.73
CA SER A 111 6.76 4.19 -4.72
C SER A 111 6.51 5.70 -4.67
N ILE A 112 5.23 6.12 -4.58
CA ILE A 112 4.84 7.53 -4.44
C ILE A 112 5.48 8.14 -3.19
N ILE A 113 5.36 7.45 -2.04
CA ILE A 113 5.94 7.92 -0.77
C ILE A 113 7.45 8.10 -0.92
N PHE A 114 8.15 7.07 -1.45
CA PHE A 114 9.60 7.15 -1.60
C PHE A 114 10.03 8.33 -2.47
N CYS A 115 9.40 8.52 -3.64
CA CYS A 115 9.76 9.56 -4.59
C CYS A 115 9.52 10.96 -4.00
N LEU A 116 8.36 11.19 -3.40
CA LEU A 116 8.01 12.50 -2.85
C LEU A 116 8.84 12.87 -1.61
N GLU A 117 9.09 11.92 -0.70
CA GLU A 117 9.87 12.17 0.51
C GLU A 117 11.37 12.34 0.22
N ASN A 118 11.92 11.59 -0.74
CA ASN A 118 13.35 11.64 -1.08
C ASN A 118 13.68 12.56 -2.25
N LYS A 119 12.68 13.17 -2.91
CA LYS A 119 12.84 13.99 -4.13
C LYS A 119 13.62 13.25 -5.22
N GLN A 120 13.33 11.99 -5.38
CA GLN A 120 14.00 11.07 -6.30
C GLN A 120 12.98 10.33 -7.14
N LYS A 121 12.96 10.61 -8.44
CA LYS A 121 11.96 10.08 -9.37
C LYS A 121 12.35 8.78 -10.06
N ASP A 122 13.63 8.44 -10.08
CA ASP A 122 14.13 7.30 -10.84
C ASP A 122 13.82 5.98 -10.14
N HIS A 123 13.39 5.00 -10.93
CA HIS A 123 13.18 3.64 -10.47
C HIS A 123 14.51 2.93 -10.23
N ASN A 124 15.03 3.07 -9.02
CA ASN A 124 16.24 2.39 -8.57
C ASN A 124 15.94 1.29 -7.54
N PHE A 125 16.99 0.60 -7.09
CA PHE A 125 16.85 -0.48 -6.12
C PHE A 125 16.28 0.00 -4.77
N ASP A 126 16.67 1.18 -4.30
CA ASP A 126 16.21 1.68 -2.99
C ASP A 126 14.71 1.97 -3.02
N MET A 127 14.20 2.64 -4.07
CA MET A 127 12.78 2.84 -4.28
C MET A 127 12.04 1.49 -4.39
N HIS A 128 12.57 0.56 -5.21
CA HIS A 128 11.96 -0.76 -5.38
C HIS A 128 11.85 -1.49 -4.04
N TYR A 129 12.93 -1.56 -3.28
CA TYR A 129 12.95 -2.31 -2.02
C TYR A 129 12.06 -1.65 -0.95
N PHE A 130 12.03 -0.31 -0.92
CA PHE A 130 11.11 0.43 -0.05
C PHE A 130 9.65 0.10 -0.39
N ALA A 131 9.26 0.24 -1.65
CA ALA A 131 7.91 -0.04 -2.12
C ALA A 131 7.51 -1.50 -1.88
N LEU A 132 8.41 -2.44 -2.15
CA LEU A 132 8.21 -3.87 -1.88
C LEU A 132 8.01 -4.15 -0.39
N SER A 133 8.78 -3.49 0.48
CA SER A 133 8.65 -3.63 1.94
C SER A 133 7.28 -3.15 2.42
N LYS A 134 6.81 -2.00 1.93
CA LYS A 134 5.48 -1.47 2.22
C LYS A 134 4.36 -2.41 1.72
N MET A 135 4.51 -2.94 0.51
CA MET A 135 3.59 -3.94 -0.05
C MET A 135 3.53 -5.21 0.82
N MET A 136 4.67 -5.70 1.32
CA MET A 136 4.70 -6.88 2.21
C MET A 136 3.99 -6.62 3.54
N THR A 137 4.18 -5.45 4.13
CA THR A 137 3.48 -5.05 5.37
C THR A 137 1.97 -4.96 5.15
N TYR A 138 1.55 -4.33 4.03
CA TYR A 138 0.13 -4.27 3.64
C TYR A 138 -0.46 -5.67 3.44
N TYR A 139 0.24 -6.54 2.72
CA TYR A 139 -0.21 -7.91 2.48
C TYR A 139 -0.35 -8.70 3.78
N GLU A 140 0.63 -8.62 4.67
CA GLU A 140 0.57 -9.30 5.97
C GLU A 140 -0.66 -8.88 6.78
N LYS A 141 -0.93 -7.58 6.84
CA LYS A 141 -2.08 -7.01 7.56
C LYS A 141 -3.42 -7.49 7.00
N ASN A 142 -3.56 -7.49 5.68
CA ASN A 142 -4.83 -7.75 5.01
C ASN A 142 -5.01 -9.20 4.53
N ARG A 143 -4.00 -10.07 4.69
CA ARG A 143 -3.96 -11.43 4.13
C ARG A 143 -5.13 -12.32 4.58
N SER A 144 -5.62 -12.16 5.81
CA SER A 144 -6.76 -12.92 6.32
C SER A 144 -8.06 -12.64 5.58
N ILE A 145 -8.17 -11.47 4.96
CA ILE A 145 -9.35 -11.00 4.22
C ILE A 145 -9.15 -11.17 2.71
N THR A 146 -8.01 -10.74 2.20
CA THR A 146 -7.72 -10.76 0.76
C THR A 146 -7.42 -12.17 0.24
N GLY A 147 -7.06 -13.09 1.12
CA GLY A 147 -6.63 -14.43 0.76
C GLY A 147 -5.12 -14.58 0.66
N SER A 148 -4.67 -15.78 0.31
CA SER A 148 -3.25 -16.12 0.22
C SER A 148 -2.84 -16.45 -1.22
N ASP A 149 -1.66 -15.98 -1.61
CA ASP A 149 -0.99 -16.37 -2.85
C ASP A 149 0.37 -16.98 -2.55
N LYS A 150 0.64 -18.14 -3.13
CA LYS A 150 1.87 -18.93 -2.84
C LYS A 150 3.15 -18.15 -3.11
N TYR A 151 3.18 -17.38 -4.18
CA TYR A 151 4.38 -16.59 -4.53
C TYR A 151 4.56 -15.46 -3.52
N THR A 152 3.50 -14.71 -3.24
CA THR A 152 3.51 -13.59 -2.29
C THR A 152 3.81 -14.05 -0.86
N ASP A 153 3.27 -15.21 -0.45
CA ASP A 153 3.61 -15.85 0.84
C ASP A 153 5.08 -16.19 0.96
N SER A 154 5.71 -16.63 -0.14
CA SER A 154 7.16 -16.89 -0.17
C SER A 154 7.97 -15.61 0.00
N LEU A 155 7.55 -14.49 -0.65
CA LEU A 155 8.19 -13.18 -0.47
C LEU A 155 8.02 -12.68 0.97
N LEU A 156 6.83 -12.80 1.52
CA LEU A 156 6.55 -12.41 2.92
C LEU A 156 7.42 -13.20 3.91
N LYS A 157 7.60 -14.50 3.68
CA LYS A 157 8.51 -15.34 4.49
C LYS A 157 9.95 -14.86 4.43
N ASP A 158 10.43 -14.48 3.24
CA ASP A 158 11.78 -13.95 3.07
C ASP A 158 11.91 -12.55 3.68
N PHE A 159 10.89 -11.72 3.58
CA PHE A 159 10.81 -10.41 4.22
C PHE A 159 10.96 -10.53 5.73
N LYS A 160 10.13 -11.37 6.38
CA LYS A 160 10.18 -11.63 7.82
C LYS A 160 11.53 -12.17 8.31
N LYS A 161 12.25 -12.89 7.45
CA LYS A 161 13.59 -13.43 7.76
C LYS A 161 14.73 -12.47 7.44
N GLY A 162 14.45 -11.26 6.96
CA GLY A 162 15.45 -10.29 6.54
C GLY A 162 16.25 -10.71 5.28
N LYS A 163 15.74 -11.69 4.51
CA LYS A 163 16.43 -12.24 3.33
C LYS A 163 15.99 -11.58 2.01
N LEU A 164 14.85 -10.88 2.02
CA LEU A 164 14.25 -10.36 0.81
C LEU A 164 15.17 -9.33 0.12
N LYS A 165 15.78 -8.40 0.88
CA LYS A 165 16.65 -7.36 0.33
C LYS A 165 17.76 -7.94 -0.54
N ALA A 166 18.53 -8.88 -0.01
CA ALA A 166 19.65 -9.50 -0.72
C ALA A 166 19.22 -10.32 -1.95
N LYS A 167 17.99 -10.87 -1.95
CA LYS A 167 17.42 -11.58 -3.09
C LYS A 167 17.01 -10.62 -4.21
N GLU A 168 16.36 -9.53 -3.86
CA GLU A 168 15.91 -8.53 -4.84
C GLU A 168 17.10 -7.75 -5.42
N GLU A 169 18.12 -7.42 -4.63
CA GLU A 169 19.32 -6.76 -5.12
C GLU A 169 20.01 -7.51 -6.25
N LYS A 170 19.99 -8.85 -6.20
CA LYS A 170 20.55 -9.69 -7.27
C LYS A 170 19.78 -9.57 -8.60
N LYS A 171 18.51 -9.20 -8.56
CA LYS A 171 17.68 -9.03 -9.77
C LYS A 171 17.89 -7.65 -10.42
N PHE A 172 18.45 -6.69 -9.68
CA PHE A 172 18.76 -5.34 -10.17
C PHE A 172 20.14 -5.22 -10.80
N LYS A 173 21.00 -6.22 -10.60
CA LYS A 173 22.31 -6.34 -11.26
C LYS A 173 22.17 -7.07 -12.59
#